data_1c57cf7135c4353ac3ef24dfc0c02d09
#
_entry.id   1c57cf7135c4353ac3ef24dfc0c02d09
#
_cell.length_a   1.000
_cell.length_b   1.000
_cell.length_c   1.000
_cell.angle_alpha   90.00
_cell.angle_beta   90.00
_cell.angle_gamma   90.00
#
_symmetry.space_group_name_H-M   'P 1'
#
loop_
_entity.id
_entity.type
_entity.pdbx_description
1 polymer ?
#
loop_
_entity_poly.entity_id
_entity_poly.type
_entity_poly.pdbx_seq_one_letter_code
_entity_poly.pdbx_strand_id
1 'polypeptide(L)'
;REAPMTAWLLSLALNLPFLGGPQEYQILVALGCSAPRHVQNGYREMLAHEVLPRLAEKVTTTQVRLTLAPITGRSYTAPARVLETPNPLSTPRFQLEEAKQTFQKEALRTFDELRKRAAAECSRGTEIIGALKAAGERARKPGRILVLAHGFEQSELMNLYDYRLKLEKREVRQGLLQRVKARLGLPNLKDQEVCIAGITAGNDNNANARLTPSIKAFWEELIQASGGRLVGYGTTPRVCPFL
;
A
#
# COMPACT_ATOMS: atom_id res chain seq x y z
N ARG A 1 -57.82 26.50 -2.75
CA ARG A 1 -56.40 26.53 -3.20
C ARG A 1 -55.67 25.49 -2.37
N GLU A 2 -55.61 24.31 -2.90
CA GLU A 2 -54.91 23.16 -2.33
C GLU A 2 -53.47 23.24 -2.80
N ALA A 3 -52.53 23.21 -1.86
CA ALA A 3 -51.08 23.10 -2.13
C ALA A 3 -50.71 21.64 -2.30
N PRO A 4 -49.91 21.25 -3.31
CA PRO A 4 -49.53 19.84 -3.51
C PRO A 4 -48.48 19.42 -2.49
N MET A 5 -48.88 18.43 -1.72
CA MET A 5 -48.03 17.74 -0.74
C MET A 5 -47.34 16.55 -1.44
N THR A 6 -46.42 16.83 -2.35
CA THR A 6 -45.64 15.79 -3.07
C THR A 6 -44.25 16.32 -3.39
N ALA A 7 -43.31 16.26 -2.48
CA ALA A 7 -41.85 16.41 -2.80
C ALA A 7 -40.92 16.02 -1.65
N TRP A 8 -41.25 15.09 -0.75
CA TRP A 8 -40.32 14.71 0.33
C TRP A 8 -39.99 13.21 0.42
N LEU A 9 -40.14 12.45 -0.67
CA LEU A 9 -39.88 11.00 -0.68
C LEU A 9 -38.77 10.53 -1.62
N LEU A 10 -37.84 11.39 -2.03
CA LEU A 10 -36.79 11.00 -2.98
C LEU A 10 -35.40 11.41 -2.53
N SER A 11 -35.04 11.18 -1.26
CA SER A 11 -33.64 11.38 -0.83
C SER A 11 -33.20 10.37 0.25
N LEU A 12 -33.88 9.26 0.36
CA LEU A 12 -33.35 8.04 1.01
C LEU A 12 -32.78 7.13 -0.08
N ALA A 13 -31.90 7.62 -0.90
CA ALA A 13 -30.97 6.80 -1.67
C ALA A 13 -29.98 6.24 -0.67
N LEU A 14 -30.42 5.22 -0.02
CA LEU A 14 -29.77 4.02 0.48
C LEU A 14 -28.28 3.99 0.13
N ASN A 15 -27.47 4.56 1.01
CA ASN A 15 -26.13 4.08 1.23
C ASN A 15 -26.25 2.67 1.85
N LEU A 16 -26.72 1.71 1.07
CA LEU A 16 -26.65 0.30 1.40
C LEU A 16 -25.19 -0.10 1.20
N PRO A 17 -24.43 -0.34 2.27
CA PRO A 17 -23.04 -0.80 2.18
C PRO A 17 -22.90 -2.18 1.53
N PHE A 18 -24.02 -2.79 1.12
CA PHE A 18 -24.11 -4.15 0.63
C PHE A 18 -24.11 -4.30 -0.91
N LEU A 19 -24.15 -3.22 -1.67
CA LEU A 19 -24.06 -3.28 -3.14
C LEU A 19 -22.68 -2.91 -3.69
N GLY A 20 -21.72 -2.69 -2.82
CA GLY A 20 -20.34 -2.44 -3.21
C GLY A 20 -19.61 -3.72 -3.63
N GLY A 21 -18.84 -3.66 -4.71
CA GLY A 21 -17.89 -4.73 -5.07
C GLY A 21 -16.87 -5.01 -3.95
N PRO A 22 -15.93 -5.94 -4.16
CA PRO A 22 -14.95 -6.32 -3.15
C PRO A 22 -14.15 -5.10 -2.66
N GLN A 23 -13.84 -5.07 -1.35
CA GLN A 23 -12.93 -4.08 -0.80
C GLN A 23 -11.50 -4.37 -1.30
N GLU A 24 -10.93 -3.38 -1.96
CA GLU A 24 -9.60 -3.50 -2.58
C GLU A 24 -8.50 -3.12 -1.60
N TYR A 25 -7.56 -4.03 -1.44
CA TYR A 25 -6.31 -3.82 -0.70
C TYR A 25 -5.13 -4.19 -1.58
N GLN A 26 -4.12 -3.35 -1.60
CA GLN A 26 -2.84 -3.66 -2.22
C GLN A 26 -1.75 -3.57 -1.16
N ILE A 27 -0.91 -4.59 -1.07
CA ILE A 27 0.24 -4.60 -0.17
C ILE A 27 1.50 -4.69 -1.03
N LEU A 28 2.29 -3.64 -0.96
CA LEU A 28 3.58 -3.51 -1.65
C LEU A 28 4.67 -3.77 -0.62
N VAL A 29 5.52 -4.77 -0.84
CA VAL A 29 6.51 -5.18 0.15
C VAL A 29 7.92 -5.12 -0.39
N ALA A 30 8.86 -4.49 0.34
CA ALA A 30 10.26 -4.44 -0.04
C ALA A 30 10.93 -5.83 0.08
N LEU A 31 11.11 -6.47 -1.08
CA LEU A 31 11.65 -7.83 -1.22
C LEU A 31 12.90 -7.89 -2.11
N GLY A 32 13.36 -6.76 -2.64
CA GLY A 32 14.58 -6.69 -3.46
C GLY A 32 15.84 -7.08 -2.68
N CYS A 33 16.92 -7.38 -3.38
CA CYS A 33 18.22 -7.73 -2.79
C CYS A 33 18.81 -6.65 -1.89
N SER A 34 18.38 -5.40 -2.02
CA SER A 34 18.76 -4.29 -1.14
C SER A 34 18.16 -4.39 0.27
N ALA A 35 17.07 -5.17 0.45
CA ALA A 35 16.49 -5.41 1.76
C ALA A 35 17.11 -6.67 2.39
N PRO A 36 17.83 -6.57 3.53
CA PRO A 36 18.39 -7.73 4.21
C PRO A 36 17.32 -8.76 4.61
N ARG A 37 17.69 -10.04 4.67
CA ARG A 37 16.74 -11.12 5.00
C ARG A 37 16.00 -10.91 6.31
N HIS A 38 16.67 -10.41 7.35
CA HIS A 38 16.03 -10.16 8.64
C HIS A 38 14.95 -9.07 8.54
N VAL A 39 15.13 -8.04 7.70
CA VAL A 39 14.13 -7.01 7.42
C VAL A 39 12.93 -7.60 6.68
N GLN A 40 13.18 -8.44 5.66
CA GLN A 40 12.11 -9.15 4.95
C GLN A 40 11.34 -10.10 5.86
N ASN A 41 12.01 -10.76 6.81
CA ASN A 41 11.35 -11.56 7.85
C ASN A 41 10.48 -10.68 8.76
N GLY A 42 10.95 -9.49 9.15
CA GLY A 42 10.15 -8.51 9.90
C GLY A 42 8.86 -8.11 9.15
N TYR A 43 8.92 -7.89 7.85
CA TYR A 43 7.71 -7.62 7.04
C TYR A 43 6.78 -8.83 6.98
N ARG A 44 7.31 -10.05 6.92
CA ARG A 44 6.52 -11.27 6.99
C ARG A 44 5.77 -11.41 8.31
N GLU A 45 6.45 -11.11 9.42
CA GLU A 45 5.85 -11.12 10.77
C GLU A 45 4.75 -10.04 10.88
N MET A 46 4.99 -8.82 10.39
CA MET A 46 3.97 -7.77 10.34
C MET A 46 2.74 -8.21 9.54
N LEU A 47 2.96 -8.87 8.38
CA LEU A 47 1.85 -9.44 7.61
C LEU A 47 1.10 -10.49 8.40
N ALA A 48 1.81 -11.48 8.99
CA ALA A 48 1.21 -12.60 9.68
C ALA A 48 0.42 -12.20 10.93
N HIS A 49 0.93 -11.24 11.70
CA HIS A 49 0.40 -10.94 13.03
C HIS A 49 -0.36 -9.62 13.13
N GLU A 50 -0.14 -8.68 12.20
CA GLU A 50 -0.78 -7.36 12.30
C GLU A 50 -1.72 -7.04 11.13
N VAL A 51 -1.43 -7.49 9.92
CA VAL A 51 -2.19 -7.12 8.72
C VAL A 51 -3.24 -8.16 8.37
N LEU A 52 -2.81 -9.39 8.12
CA LEU A 52 -3.69 -10.45 7.62
C LEU A 52 -4.81 -10.84 8.60
N PRO A 53 -4.58 -10.90 9.93
CA PRO A 53 -5.69 -11.15 10.86
C PRO A 53 -6.79 -10.09 10.75
N ARG A 54 -6.45 -8.81 10.66
CA ARG A 54 -7.41 -7.72 10.53
C ARG A 54 -8.16 -7.74 9.20
N LEU A 55 -7.49 -8.10 8.11
CA LEU A 55 -8.16 -8.28 6.81
C LEU A 55 -9.06 -9.52 6.82
N ALA A 56 -8.63 -10.59 7.47
CA ALA A 56 -9.43 -11.82 7.59
C ALA A 56 -10.72 -11.61 8.39
N GLU A 57 -10.71 -10.78 9.43
CA GLU A 57 -11.93 -10.43 10.17
C GLU A 57 -13.00 -9.79 9.28
N LYS A 58 -12.58 -9.05 8.24
CA LYS A 58 -13.50 -8.41 7.29
C LYS A 58 -14.19 -9.41 6.36
N VAL A 59 -13.64 -10.61 6.17
CA VAL A 59 -14.14 -11.63 5.23
C VAL A 59 -15.57 -12.05 5.52
N THR A 60 -16.01 -11.97 6.78
CA THR A 60 -17.39 -12.31 7.17
C THR A 60 -18.43 -11.23 6.87
N THR A 61 -17.97 -10.01 6.60
CA THR A 61 -18.84 -8.85 6.37
C THR A 61 -18.71 -8.26 4.98
N THR A 62 -17.58 -8.49 4.31
CA THR A 62 -17.31 -7.97 2.97
C THR A 62 -16.41 -8.90 2.20
N GLN A 63 -16.56 -8.93 0.89
CA GLN A 63 -15.59 -9.59 0.02
C GLN A 63 -14.27 -8.79 0.02
N VAL A 64 -13.15 -9.44 0.29
CA VAL A 64 -11.83 -8.85 0.30
C VAL A 64 -11.06 -9.27 -0.95
N ARG A 65 -10.53 -8.30 -1.67
CA ARG A 65 -9.59 -8.53 -2.76
C ARG A 65 -8.23 -7.96 -2.37
N LEU A 66 -7.25 -8.84 -2.21
CA LEU A 66 -5.89 -8.50 -1.81
C LEU A 66 -4.94 -8.68 -2.99
N THR A 67 -4.22 -7.64 -3.36
CA THR A 67 -3.10 -7.71 -4.28
C THR A 67 -1.79 -7.62 -3.51
N LEU A 68 -0.91 -8.62 -3.65
CA LEU A 68 0.45 -8.61 -3.13
C LEU A 68 1.42 -8.34 -4.26
N ALA A 69 2.33 -7.38 -4.10
CA ALA A 69 3.36 -7.06 -5.07
C ALA A 69 4.70 -6.76 -4.41
N PRO A 70 5.84 -7.20 -4.98
CA PRO A 70 7.15 -6.91 -4.45
C PRO A 70 7.60 -5.50 -4.84
N ILE A 71 8.30 -4.83 -3.92
CA ILE A 71 9.12 -3.66 -4.21
C ILE A 71 10.56 -4.16 -4.41
N THR A 72 11.11 -3.87 -5.57
CA THR A 72 12.46 -4.27 -6.01
C THR A 72 13.13 -3.08 -6.70
N GLY A 73 14.27 -3.27 -7.35
CA GLY A 73 14.85 -2.24 -8.23
C GLY A 73 14.14 -2.09 -9.58
N ARG A 74 13.09 -2.91 -9.86
CA ARG A 74 12.25 -2.86 -11.07
C ARG A 74 10.78 -3.10 -10.71
N SER A 75 10.28 -2.35 -9.75
CA SER A 75 8.95 -2.57 -9.16
C SER A 75 7.81 -2.36 -10.14
N TYR A 76 7.94 -1.44 -11.08
CA TYR A 76 6.88 -1.14 -12.04
C TYR A 76 6.49 -2.36 -12.90
N THR A 77 7.47 -3.19 -13.27
CA THR A 77 7.26 -4.41 -14.08
C THR A 77 7.17 -5.69 -13.24
N ALA A 78 7.31 -5.56 -11.92
CA ALA A 78 7.29 -6.72 -11.03
C ALA A 78 5.90 -7.37 -10.98
N PRO A 79 5.81 -8.71 -11.01
CA PRO A 79 4.54 -9.42 -11.02
C PRO A 79 3.81 -9.27 -9.69
N ALA A 80 2.53 -8.93 -9.76
CA ALA A 80 1.62 -8.94 -8.61
C ALA A 80 0.81 -10.24 -8.57
N ARG A 81 0.33 -10.61 -7.40
CA ARG A 81 -0.58 -11.73 -7.15
C ARG A 81 -1.86 -11.22 -6.51
N VAL A 82 -2.98 -11.73 -6.96
CA VAL A 82 -4.30 -11.36 -6.46
C VAL A 82 -4.91 -12.55 -5.74
N LEU A 83 -5.41 -12.30 -4.55
CA LEU A 83 -6.19 -13.22 -3.74
C LEU A 83 -7.56 -12.59 -3.52
N GLU A 84 -8.60 -13.39 -3.63
CA GLU A 84 -9.98 -12.92 -3.46
C GLU A 84 -10.75 -13.87 -2.56
N THR A 85 -11.47 -13.32 -1.59
CA THR A 85 -12.29 -14.12 -0.68
C THR A 85 -13.68 -14.34 -1.27
N PRO A 86 -14.42 -15.36 -0.81
CA PRO A 86 -15.82 -15.54 -1.17
C PRO A 86 -16.66 -14.31 -0.82
N ASN A 87 -17.76 -14.13 -1.55
CA ASN A 87 -18.74 -13.09 -1.25
C ASN A 87 -19.58 -13.51 -0.01
N PRO A 88 -19.55 -12.74 1.09
CA PRO A 88 -20.27 -13.12 2.31
C PRO A 88 -21.79 -13.14 2.17
N LEU A 89 -22.35 -12.46 1.16
CA LEU A 89 -23.80 -12.48 0.92
C LEU A 89 -24.31 -13.80 0.33
N SER A 90 -23.44 -14.55 -0.35
CA SER A 90 -23.78 -15.82 -1.01
C SER A 90 -23.11 -17.03 -0.40
N THR A 91 -22.29 -16.86 0.65
CA THR A 91 -21.49 -17.94 1.24
C THR A 91 -21.94 -18.24 2.67
N PRO A 92 -22.20 -19.50 3.01
CA PRO A 92 -22.54 -19.90 4.38
C PRO A 92 -21.46 -19.50 5.40
N ARG A 93 -21.89 -19.14 6.62
CA ARG A 93 -20.98 -18.61 7.64
C ARG A 93 -19.81 -19.54 7.99
N PHE A 94 -20.05 -20.85 8.05
CA PHE A 94 -18.97 -21.80 8.36
C PHE A 94 -17.89 -21.84 7.27
N GLN A 95 -18.27 -21.67 6.00
CA GLN A 95 -17.31 -21.59 4.89
C GLN A 95 -16.54 -20.26 4.91
N LEU A 96 -17.14 -19.16 5.42
CA LEU A 96 -16.43 -17.90 5.60
C LEU A 96 -15.38 -18.01 6.69
N GLU A 97 -15.62 -18.75 7.77
CA GLU A 97 -14.62 -18.98 8.81
C GLU A 97 -13.43 -19.82 8.28
N GLU A 98 -13.71 -20.84 7.46
CA GLU A 98 -12.65 -21.59 6.76
C GLU A 98 -11.90 -20.70 5.76
N ALA A 99 -12.61 -19.85 5.02
CA ALA A 99 -12.04 -18.92 4.06
C ALA A 99 -11.08 -17.91 4.73
N LYS A 100 -11.32 -17.48 5.96
CA LYS A 100 -10.39 -16.62 6.73
C LYS A 100 -9.03 -17.28 6.90
N GLN A 101 -9.03 -18.55 7.35
CA GLN A 101 -7.78 -19.28 7.59
C GLN A 101 -7.05 -19.55 6.28
N THR A 102 -7.78 -19.95 5.24
CA THR A 102 -7.24 -20.20 3.91
C THR A 102 -6.63 -18.93 3.32
N PHE A 103 -7.34 -17.79 3.42
CA PHE A 103 -6.87 -16.50 2.95
C PHE A 103 -5.53 -16.09 3.59
N GLN A 104 -5.39 -16.24 4.93
CA GLN A 104 -4.14 -15.92 5.63
C GLN A 104 -2.99 -16.83 5.18
N LYS A 105 -3.23 -18.14 5.08
CA LYS A 105 -2.23 -19.12 4.65
C LYS A 105 -1.76 -18.85 3.22
N GLU A 106 -2.69 -18.59 2.31
CA GLU A 106 -2.39 -18.31 0.91
C GLU A 106 -1.65 -16.98 0.74
N ALA A 107 -2.02 -15.94 1.50
CA ALA A 107 -1.31 -14.67 1.47
C ALA A 107 0.15 -14.81 1.93
N LEU A 108 0.42 -15.57 2.99
CA LEU A 108 1.80 -15.83 3.45
C LEU A 108 2.57 -16.70 2.47
N ARG A 109 1.94 -17.72 1.88
CA ARG A 109 2.56 -18.52 0.83
C ARG A 109 2.92 -17.66 -0.38
N THR A 110 2.00 -16.80 -0.81
CA THR A 110 2.22 -15.86 -1.91
C THR A 110 3.38 -14.89 -1.62
N PHE A 111 3.45 -14.37 -0.39
CA PHE A 111 4.60 -13.55 0.04
C PHE A 111 5.92 -14.32 -0.09
N ASP A 112 5.97 -15.57 0.39
CA ASP A 112 7.19 -16.39 0.33
C ASP A 112 7.59 -16.72 -1.12
N GLU A 113 6.63 -16.95 -2.02
CA GLU A 113 6.86 -17.14 -3.46
C GLU A 113 7.40 -15.86 -4.13
N LEU A 114 6.81 -14.69 -3.84
CA LEU A 114 7.29 -13.41 -4.35
C LEU A 114 8.71 -13.10 -3.85
N ARG A 115 9.00 -13.41 -2.58
CA ARG A 115 10.33 -13.25 -2.00
C ARG A 115 11.37 -14.13 -2.70
N LYS A 116 11.06 -15.40 -2.96
CA LYS A 116 11.96 -16.31 -3.69
C LYS A 116 12.25 -15.79 -5.10
N ARG A 117 11.22 -15.31 -5.80
CA ARG A 117 11.37 -14.73 -7.15
C ARG A 117 12.21 -13.46 -7.13
N ALA A 118 11.91 -12.52 -6.23
CA ALA A 118 12.68 -11.28 -6.10
C ALA A 118 14.16 -11.54 -5.76
N ALA A 119 14.44 -12.56 -4.96
CA ALA A 119 15.81 -12.98 -4.65
C ALA A 119 16.53 -13.58 -5.86
N ALA A 120 15.83 -14.31 -6.74
CA ALA A 120 16.40 -14.88 -7.95
C ALA A 120 16.70 -13.80 -9.00
N GLU A 121 15.83 -12.80 -9.14
CA GLU A 121 16.03 -11.68 -10.08
C GLU A 121 17.08 -10.68 -9.59
N CYS A 122 17.26 -10.57 -8.29
CA CYS A 122 18.24 -9.74 -7.57
C CYS A 122 18.49 -8.34 -8.18
N SER A 123 17.43 -7.60 -8.48
CA SER A 123 17.57 -6.20 -8.89
C SER A 123 17.98 -5.33 -7.70
N ARG A 124 19.03 -4.51 -7.89
CA ARG A 124 19.47 -3.57 -6.86
C ARG A 124 18.53 -2.36 -6.80
N GLY A 125 18.35 -1.84 -5.59
CA GLY A 125 17.50 -0.67 -5.33
C GLY A 125 16.15 -1.03 -4.71
N THR A 126 15.39 0.01 -4.39
CA THR A 126 14.06 -0.05 -3.78
C THR A 126 13.20 1.01 -4.47
N GLU A 127 12.51 0.60 -5.53
CA GLU A 127 11.72 1.49 -6.39
C GLU A 127 10.27 1.56 -5.86
N ILE A 128 10.05 2.34 -4.80
CA ILE A 128 8.73 2.52 -4.17
C ILE A 128 7.79 3.30 -5.11
N ILE A 129 8.32 4.31 -5.81
CA ILE A 129 7.52 5.14 -6.73
C ILE A 129 7.01 4.29 -7.90
N GLY A 130 7.85 3.43 -8.47
CA GLY A 130 7.44 2.48 -9.51
C GLY A 130 6.39 1.50 -9.03
N ALA A 131 6.51 0.99 -7.79
CA ALA A 131 5.50 0.13 -7.18
C ALA A 131 4.16 0.84 -6.98
N LEU A 132 4.17 2.09 -6.50
CA LEU A 132 2.96 2.92 -6.36
C LEU A 132 2.31 3.23 -7.71
N LYS A 133 3.11 3.48 -8.76
CA LYS A 133 2.59 3.68 -10.10
C LYS A 133 1.88 2.43 -10.62
N ALA A 134 2.52 1.28 -10.55
CA ALA A 134 1.92 0.02 -10.93
C ALA A 134 0.67 -0.33 -10.08
N ALA A 135 0.67 0.02 -8.79
CA ALA A 135 -0.49 -0.15 -7.93
C ALA A 135 -1.65 0.75 -8.36
N GLY A 136 -1.38 2.02 -8.69
CA GLY A 136 -2.39 2.96 -9.16
C GLY A 136 -3.04 2.55 -10.47
N GLU A 137 -2.30 1.92 -11.39
CA GLU A 137 -2.81 1.39 -12.65
C GLU A 137 -3.68 0.15 -12.47
N ARG A 138 -3.38 -0.70 -11.46
CA ARG A 138 -4.17 -1.89 -11.13
C ARG A 138 -5.39 -1.59 -10.28
N ALA A 139 -5.38 -0.47 -9.55
CA ALA A 139 -6.36 -0.19 -8.53
C ALA A 139 -7.78 -0.03 -9.08
N ARG A 140 -8.73 -0.73 -8.50
CA ARG A 140 -10.14 -0.36 -8.53
C ARG A 140 -10.38 0.69 -7.46
N LYS A 141 -11.26 1.63 -7.70
CA LYS A 141 -11.48 2.78 -6.80
C LYS A 141 -12.80 2.67 -6.07
N PRO A 142 -12.86 3.04 -4.80
CA PRO A 142 -11.77 3.42 -3.90
C PRO A 142 -10.91 2.24 -3.48
N GLY A 143 -9.64 2.47 -3.17
CA GLY A 143 -8.71 1.41 -2.78
C GLY A 143 -7.77 1.83 -1.64
N ARG A 144 -7.09 0.84 -1.07
CA ARG A 144 -6.18 0.99 0.06
C ARG A 144 -4.84 0.35 -0.26
N ILE A 145 -3.78 1.11 -0.14
CA ILE A 145 -2.41 0.68 -0.46
C ILE A 145 -1.58 0.72 0.82
N LEU A 146 -1.11 -0.43 1.25
CA LEU A 146 -0.11 -0.57 2.29
C LEU A 146 1.26 -0.77 1.65
N VAL A 147 2.20 0.08 1.99
CA VAL A 147 3.62 -0.05 1.62
C VAL A 147 4.38 -0.55 2.84
N LEU A 148 4.91 -1.76 2.79
CA LEU A 148 5.82 -2.32 3.80
C LEU A 148 7.25 -2.15 3.31
N ALA A 149 7.88 -1.05 3.70
CA ALA A 149 9.22 -0.68 3.31
C ALA A 149 9.82 0.30 4.33
N HIS A 150 11.16 0.44 4.31
CA HIS A 150 11.86 1.43 5.15
C HIS A 150 11.60 2.89 4.74
N GLY A 151 10.85 3.14 3.66
CA GLY A 151 10.45 4.48 3.20
C GLY A 151 11.49 5.23 2.37
N PHE A 152 12.67 4.66 2.12
CA PHE A 152 13.70 5.28 1.29
C PHE A 152 13.60 4.79 -0.16
N GLU A 153 13.32 5.70 -1.08
CA GLU A 153 13.44 5.44 -2.52
C GLU A 153 14.93 5.32 -2.88
N GLN A 154 15.29 4.25 -3.56
CA GLN A 154 16.60 4.05 -4.17
C GLN A 154 16.42 3.51 -5.58
N SER A 155 16.37 4.42 -6.56
CA SER A 155 16.12 4.10 -7.96
C SER A 155 16.97 5.00 -8.87
N GLU A 156 16.83 4.83 -10.17
CA GLU A 156 17.43 5.74 -11.17
C GLU A 156 16.85 7.17 -11.08
N LEU A 157 15.68 7.34 -10.48
CA LEU A 157 15.07 8.65 -10.29
C LEU A 157 15.76 9.43 -9.19
N MET A 158 16.05 8.78 -8.07
CA MET A 158 16.62 9.41 -6.88
C MET A 158 17.15 8.39 -5.87
N ASN A 159 18.01 8.87 -4.99
CA ASN A 159 18.47 8.12 -3.82
C ASN A 159 18.19 8.94 -2.55
N LEU A 160 17.13 8.60 -1.82
CA LEU A 160 16.74 9.31 -0.60
C LEU A 160 17.66 9.04 0.60
N TYR A 161 18.63 8.10 0.47
CA TYR A 161 19.70 7.93 1.45
C TYR A 161 20.78 9.01 1.34
N ASP A 162 20.83 9.77 0.23
CA ASP A 162 21.85 10.82 0.06
C ASP A 162 21.47 12.05 0.90
N TYR A 163 22.12 12.19 2.06
CA TYR A 163 21.92 13.32 2.97
C TYR A 163 22.26 14.69 2.34
N ARG A 164 23.02 14.72 1.24
CA ARG A 164 23.34 15.93 0.50
C ARG A 164 22.14 16.51 -0.26
N LEU A 165 21.07 15.72 -0.43
CA LEU A 165 19.84 16.17 -1.09
C LEU A 165 19.12 17.29 -0.34
N LYS A 166 19.39 17.49 0.97
CA LYS A 166 18.74 18.53 1.79
C LYS A 166 17.21 18.50 1.69
N LEU A 167 16.62 17.30 1.87
CA LEU A 167 15.18 17.06 1.75
C LEU A 167 14.31 17.90 2.70
N GLU A 168 14.90 18.47 3.75
CA GLU A 168 14.24 19.44 4.63
C GLU A 168 13.77 20.69 3.88
N LYS A 169 14.40 21.02 2.74
CA LYS A 169 14.03 22.15 1.89
C LYS A 169 12.90 21.77 0.94
N ARG A 170 11.82 22.54 0.98
CA ARG A 170 10.64 22.30 0.13
C ARG A 170 10.99 22.39 -1.36
N GLU A 171 11.86 23.32 -1.76
CA GLU A 171 12.28 23.51 -3.15
C GLU A 171 12.95 22.24 -3.70
N VAL A 172 13.74 21.56 -2.86
CA VAL A 172 14.40 20.30 -3.23
C VAL A 172 13.37 19.21 -3.45
N ARG A 173 12.39 19.05 -2.54
CA ARG A 173 11.32 18.06 -2.70
C ARG A 173 10.50 18.34 -3.95
N GLN A 174 10.13 19.60 -4.21
CA GLN A 174 9.41 19.98 -5.43
C GLN A 174 10.23 19.68 -6.70
N GLY A 175 11.53 19.91 -6.70
CA GLY A 175 12.42 19.54 -7.80
C GLY A 175 12.44 18.02 -8.05
N LEU A 176 12.42 17.21 -6.98
CA LEU A 176 12.31 15.75 -7.10
C LEU A 176 10.96 15.32 -7.66
N LEU A 177 9.86 15.93 -7.22
CA LEU A 177 8.53 15.66 -7.78
C LEU A 177 8.46 15.96 -9.28
N GLN A 178 9.02 17.10 -9.71
CA GLN A 178 9.09 17.43 -11.14
C GLN A 178 9.91 16.40 -11.92
N ARG A 179 11.01 15.91 -11.35
CA ARG A 179 11.80 14.83 -11.95
C ARG A 179 10.99 13.54 -12.11
N VAL A 180 10.23 13.13 -11.07
CA VAL A 180 9.33 11.97 -11.15
C VAL A 180 8.31 12.17 -12.26
N LYS A 181 7.65 13.34 -12.28
CA LYS A 181 6.64 13.69 -13.29
C LYS A 181 7.20 13.61 -14.72
N ALA A 182 8.42 14.14 -14.92
CA ALA A 182 9.03 14.20 -16.23
C ALA A 182 9.52 12.83 -16.75
N ARG A 183 10.06 11.98 -15.85
CA ARG A 183 10.70 10.72 -16.26
C ARG A 183 9.81 9.49 -16.19
N LEU A 184 8.97 9.40 -15.18
CA LEU A 184 8.11 8.23 -14.93
C LEU A 184 6.61 8.56 -15.13
N GLY A 185 6.21 9.82 -15.01
CA GLY A 185 4.84 10.23 -14.76
C GLY A 185 4.45 10.01 -13.30
N LEU A 186 3.60 10.85 -12.75
CA LEU A 186 3.09 10.64 -11.39
C LEU A 186 2.22 9.38 -11.34
N PRO A 187 2.27 8.59 -10.24
CA PRO A 187 1.32 7.52 -10.00
C PRO A 187 -0.14 8.04 -10.06
N ASN A 188 -1.06 7.26 -10.59
CA ASN A 188 -2.48 7.61 -10.56
C ASN A 188 -3.12 7.07 -9.28
N LEU A 189 -3.00 7.82 -8.18
CA LEU A 189 -3.50 7.43 -6.85
C LEU A 189 -4.84 8.10 -6.51
N LYS A 190 -5.57 8.63 -7.49
CA LYS A 190 -6.88 9.24 -7.25
C LYS A 190 -7.79 8.27 -6.49
N ASP A 191 -8.42 8.76 -5.40
CA ASP A 191 -9.30 8.00 -4.51
C ASP A 191 -8.62 6.80 -3.80
N GLN A 192 -7.27 6.84 -3.66
CA GLN A 192 -6.51 5.84 -2.92
C GLN A 192 -6.07 6.37 -1.56
N GLU A 193 -6.22 5.55 -0.54
CA GLU A 193 -5.58 5.72 0.77
C GLU A 193 -4.26 4.97 0.78
N VAL A 194 -3.18 5.68 1.04
CA VAL A 194 -1.83 5.08 1.12
C VAL A 194 -1.32 5.14 2.54
N CYS A 195 -0.83 4.02 3.04
CA CYS A 195 -0.13 3.93 4.32
C CYS A 195 1.26 3.35 4.09
N ILE A 196 2.28 3.95 4.68
CA ILE A 196 3.66 3.45 4.64
C ILE A 196 4.05 2.99 6.05
N ALA A 197 4.37 1.72 6.18
CA ALA A 197 4.76 1.09 7.45
C ALA A 197 6.07 0.30 7.28
N GLY A 198 6.68 -0.09 8.39
CA GLY A 198 7.98 -0.74 8.38
C GLY A 198 9.14 0.27 8.30
N ILE A 199 8.87 1.53 8.62
CA ILE A 199 9.91 2.54 8.77
C ILE A 199 10.76 2.12 9.96
N THR A 200 11.80 1.37 9.69
CA THR A 200 12.85 1.17 10.68
C THR A 200 13.69 2.43 10.68
N ALA A 201 13.80 3.10 11.83
CA ALA A 201 14.98 3.91 12.08
C ALA A 201 16.14 2.92 11.86
N GLY A 202 16.76 3.01 10.70
CA GLY A 202 17.82 2.08 10.31
C GLY A 202 18.74 1.94 11.50
N ASN A 203 19.13 0.72 11.85
CA ASN A 203 19.94 0.40 13.03
C ASN A 203 21.27 1.18 13.09
N ASP A 204 21.57 1.96 12.07
CA ASP A 204 22.81 2.66 11.93
C ASP A 204 22.55 4.14 11.70
N ASN A 205 22.69 4.85 12.78
CA ASN A 205 22.99 6.26 12.86
C ASN A 205 21.80 7.24 13.02
N ASN A 206 21.97 8.14 13.97
CA ASN A 206 21.25 9.39 14.20
C ASN A 206 20.93 10.20 12.92
N ALA A 207 21.63 9.97 11.81
CA ALA A 207 21.38 10.58 10.51
C ALA A 207 20.03 10.17 9.91
N ASN A 208 19.64 8.89 9.99
CA ASN A 208 18.36 8.41 9.44
C ASN A 208 17.18 8.94 10.25
N ALA A 209 17.30 9.06 11.57
CA ALA A 209 16.26 9.64 12.41
C ALA A 209 15.98 11.11 12.05
N ARG A 210 16.98 11.88 11.68
CA ARG A 210 16.83 13.29 11.23
C ARG A 210 16.18 13.39 9.85
N LEU A 211 16.41 12.42 8.96
CA LEU A 211 15.83 12.41 7.62
C LEU A 211 14.36 11.95 7.61
N THR A 212 13.92 11.17 8.59
CA THR A 212 12.56 10.59 8.63
C THR A 212 11.44 11.63 8.44
N PRO A 213 11.43 12.81 9.12
CA PRO A 213 10.39 13.81 8.89
C PRO A 213 10.39 14.38 7.47
N SER A 214 11.58 14.61 6.90
CA SER A 214 11.72 15.15 5.54
C SER A 214 11.31 14.14 4.47
N ILE A 215 11.59 12.85 4.71
CA ILE A 215 11.15 11.76 3.85
C ILE A 215 9.63 11.60 3.93
N LYS A 216 9.04 11.68 5.13
CA LYS A 216 7.58 11.70 5.29
C LYS A 216 6.97 12.83 4.49
N ALA A 217 7.51 14.07 4.63
CA ALA A 217 7.03 15.23 3.87
C ALA A 217 7.12 15.03 2.35
N PHE A 218 8.18 14.40 1.86
CA PHE A 218 8.31 14.03 0.44
C PHE A 218 7.20 13.06 0.00
N TRP A 219 6.91 12.01 0.77
CA TRP A 219 5.84 11.07 0.46
C TRP A 219 4.45 11.71 0.52
N GLU A 220 4.20 12.58 1.49
CA GLU A 220 2.95 13.36 1.58
C GLU A 220 2.74 14.18 0.31
N GLU A 221 3.77 14.94 -0.10
CA GLU A 221 3.72 15.78 -1.30
C GLU A 221 3.56 14.93 -2.59
N LEU A 222 4.27 13.81 -2.73
CA LEU A 222 4.17 12.92 -3.90
C LEU A 222 2.78 12.29 -4.01
N ILE A 223 2.29 11.71 -2.92
CA ILE A 223 1.00 11.02 -2.89
C ILE A 223 -0.14 12.01 -3.15
N GLN A 224 -0.07 13.21 -2.56
CA GLN A 224 -1.03 14.28 -2.80
C GLN A 224 -1.00 14.77 -4.26
N ALA A 225 0.19 14.99 -4.82
CA ALA A 225 0.34 15.37 -6.24
C ALA A 225 -0.15 14.27 -7.19
N SER A 226 -0.18 13.02 -6.73
CA SER A 226 -0.70 11.85 -7.45
C SER A 226 -2.22 11.64 -7.27
N GLY A 227 -2.90 12.54 -6.54
CA GLY A 227 -4.34 12.49 -6.27
C GLY A 227 -4.76 11.54 -5.15
N GLY A 228 -3.82 10.96 -4.41
CA GLY A 228 -4.06 10.09 -3.26
C GLY A 228 -3.96 10.81 -1.91
N ARG A 229 -4.12 10.06 -0.83
CA ARG A 229 -4.00 10.54 0.54
C ARG A 229 -3.07 9.64 1.36
N LEU A 230 -1.99 10.19 1.92
CA LEU A 230 -1.18 9.48 2.91
C LEU A 230 -1.92 9.48 4.25
N VAL A 231 -2.39 8.31 4.69
CA VAL A 231 -3.21 8.16 5.91
C VAL A 231 -2.44 7.60 7.10
N GLY A 232 -1.23 7.09 6.87
CA GLY A 232 -0.35 6.60 7.93
C GLY A 232 1.10 6.54 7.47
N TYR A 233 2.03 6.82 8.39
CA TYR A 233 3.47 6.71 8.16
C TYR A 233 4.15 6.34 9.49
N GLY A 234 4.74 5.15 9.58
CA GLY A 234 5.34 4.72 10.83
C GLY A 234 6.04 3.36 10.80
N THR A 235 6.43 2.89 11.97
CA THR A 235 7.23 1.66 12.13
C THR A 235 6.41 0.37 11.99
N THR A 236 5.12 0.41 12.32
CA THR A 236 4.23 -0.76 12.29
C THR A 236 2.96 -0.48 11.49
N PRO A 237 2.28 -1.52 10.97
CA PRO A 237 1.00 -1.37 10.28
C PRO A 237 -0.14 -0.81 11.14
N ARG A 238 0.04 -0.71 12.46
CA ARG A 238 -0.97 -0.12 13.36
C ARG A 238 -1.27 1.34 13.09
N VAL A 239 -0.36 2.04 12.40
CA VAL A 239 -0.59 3.44 11.97
C VAL A 239 -1.56 3.55 10.80
N CYS A 240 -1.97 2.44 10.19
CA CYS A 240 -2.85 2.40 9.03
C CYS A 240 -4.32 2.27 9.47
N PRO A 241 -5.13 3.33 9.34
CA PRO A 241 -6.50 3.35 9.88
C PRO A 241 -7.47 2.42 9.14
N PHE A 242 -7.12 1.94 7.95
CA PHE A 242 -7.96 1.06 7.15
C PHE A 242 -7.76 -0.44 7.41
N LEU A 243 -6.79 -0.80 8.23
CA LEU A 243 -6.54 -2.18 8.65
C LEU A 243 -7.45 -2.60 9.80
#